data_bfacfd6070b233885c37fefc30fb6a7f
#
_entry.id   bfacfd6070b233885c37fefc30fb6a7f
#
_cell.length_a   1.000
_cell.length_b   1.000
_cell.length_c   1.000
_cell.angle_alpha   90.00
_cell.angle_beta   90.00
_cell.angle_gamma   90.00
#
_symmetry.space_group_name_H-M   'P 1'
#
loop_
_entity.id
_entity.type
_entity.pdbx_description
1 polymer ?
#
loop_
_entity_poly.entity_id
_entity_poly.type
_entity_poly.pdbx_seq_one_letter_code
_entity_poly.pdbx_strand_id
1 'polypeptide(L)'
;MNQSLSAWGRSGSRLLMIFSFFLLLLLMVPGFRMKAEAQITFDRAEVNVLRGQTRKLKVRCSSKYKIRSSDKSIAKVTHAGIVTGMKNGTCRIIVTCGSETASIQVNVMSSIRSSETLFIGHRGYQDRYPENTISSFRGALNYGAGGVEFDLWRTESNDLLVFHDQSLARMCKYSKTIEEVTAKSRSKYKVRANGKKDVIPTLDEAVSFLSKKGKVAFIHLKRPHVMIGSAGDMIANCIRKYNMVSKAVVFCSNLDTIAYFSSHHPDIQTGYLYLKSSKHNVPDYIKQAKSAGASWFFHYYSTSVSYSNIKLAQQLGMKAGLYRTIKQKTVLDLLDYGADFIMLYHKLIKK
;
A
#
# COMPACT_ATOMS: atom_id res chain seq x y z
N MET A 1 -37.46 50.21 -29.29
CA MET A 1 -37.50 50.78 -27.94
C MET A 1 -36.64 49.91 -27.05
N ASN A 2 -35.39 50.21 -27.00
CA ASN A 2 -34.58 51.06 -26.13
C ASN A 2 -34.52 50.55 -24.68
N GLN A 3 -33.30 50.13 -24.40
CA GLN A 3 -32.44 50.41 -23.22
C GLN A 3 -32.80 49.61 -21.94
N SER A 4 -31.89 49.04 -21.19
CA SER A 4 -30.49 49.38 -20.89
C SER A 4 -29.72 48.19 -20.33
N LEU A 5 -28.58 47.89 -20.92
CA LEU A 5 -27.46 47.19 -20.31
C LEU A 5 -26.47 48.25 -19.84
N SER A 6 -26.08 48.29 -18.59
CA SER A 6 -24.72 48.64 -18.18
C SER A 6 -24.62 48.83 -16.67
N ALA A 7 -23.58 48.19 -16.13
CA ALA A 7 -22.81 48.56 -14.93
C ALA A 7 -22.68 47.45 -13.92
N TRP A 8 -21.89 46.45 -14.25
CA TRP A 8 -21.15 45.69 -13.22
C TRP A 8 -19.97 45.02 -13.88
N GLY A 9 -18.80 45.68 -13.90
CA GLY A 9 -17.61 45.11 -14.53
C GLY A 9 -16.34 45.95 -14.50
N ARG A 10 -16.13 46.78 -13.45
CA ARG A 10 -14.84 47.54 -13.37
C ARG A 10 -14.25 47.75 -11.98
N SER A 11 -14.73 47.10 -10.93
CA SER A 11 -14.14 47.27 -9.59
C SER A 11 -13.16 46.12 -9.18
N GLY A 12 -13.31 44.92 -9.74
CA GLY A 12 -12.48 43.78 -9.40
C GLY A 12 -11.04 43.80 -9.93
N SER A 13 -10.85 44.39 -11.14
CA SER A 13 -9.53 44.44 -11.78
C SER A 13 -8.57 45.49 -11.21
N ARG A 14 -9.10 46.57 -10.61
CA ARG A 14 -8.26 47.59 -9.95
C ARG A 14 -7.72 47.15 -8.59
N LEU A 15 -8.45 46.32 -7.85
CA LEU A 15 -7.98 45.82 -6.54
C LEU A 15 -6.88 44.77 -6.73
N LEU A 16 -6.96 43.89 -7.76
CA LEU A 16 -5.91 42.92 -8.07
C LEU A 16 -4.62 43.61 -8.57
N MET A 17 -4.72 44.66 -9.37
CA MET A 17 -3.53 45.42 -9.82
C MET A 17 -2.84 46.16 -8.68
N ILE A 18 -3.57 46.69 -7.73
CA ILE A 18 -2.99 47.40 -6.55
C ILE A 18 -2.26 46.40 -5.63
N PHE A 19 -2.79 45.17 -5.43
CA PHE A 19 -2.09 44.13 -4.68
C PHE A 19 -0.84 43.62 -5.38
N SER A 20 -0.87 43.45 -6.70
CA SER A 20 0.34 43.09 -7.49
C SER A 20 1.41 44.19 -7.46
N PHE A 21 1.03 45.47 -7.50
CA PHE A 21 1.98 46.58 -7.48
C PHE A 21 2.63 46.75 -6.09
N PHE A 22 1.87 46.53 -5.00
CA PHE A 22 2.40 46.57 -3.64
C PHE A 22 3.36 45.35 -3.37
N LEU A 23 3.06 44.18 -3.92
CA LEU A 23 3.93 43.01 -3.82
C LEU A 23 5.24 43.19 -4.62
N LEU A 24 5.17 43.87 -5.79
CA LEU A 24 6.34 44.20 -6.59
C LEU A 24 7.19 45.34 -5.97
N LEU A 25 6.56 46.30 -5.29
CA LEU A 25 7.31 47.40 -4.59
C LEU A 25 8.02 46.88 -3.34
N LEU A 26 7.49 45.85 -2.64
CA LEU A 26 8.19 45.22 -1.50
C LEU A 26 9.45 44.45 -1.93
N LEU A 27 9.53 44.03 -3.20
CA LEU A 27 10.72 43.34 -3.77
C LEU A 27 11.83 44.30 -4.20
N MET A 28 11.58 45.61 -4.24
CA MET A 28 12.52 46.65 -4.66
C MET A 28 13.16 47.42 -3.47
N VAL A 29 12.91 47.03 -2.23
CA VAL A 29 13.62 47.63 -1.07
C VAL A 29 15.01 46.96 -0.96
N PRO A 30 16.11 47.69 -1.17
CA PRO A 30 17.43 47.13 -1.02
C PRO A 30 17.61 46.71 0.45
N GLY A 31 17.65 45.39 0.70
CA GLY A 31 17.82 44.84 2.06
C GLY A 31 16.69 43.92 2.53
N PHE A 32 15.49 43.88 1.87
CA PHE A 32 14.44 42.94 2.20
C PHE A 32 14.74 41.58 1.55
N ARG A 33 15.80 40.90 1.99
CA ARG A 33 15.91 39.44 1.76
C ARG A 33 14.94 38.78 2.71
N MET A 34 13.79 38.32 2.20
CA MET A 34 13.07 37.25 2.89
C MET A 34 14.09 36.12 3.12
N LYS A 35 14.58 36.01 4.35
CA LYS A 35 15.28 34.78 4.75
C LYS A 35 14.26 33.67 4.53
N ALA A 36 14.52 32.84 3.52
CA ALA A 36 13.79 31.57 3.43
C ALA A 36 13.99 30.88 4.78
N GLU A 37 12.91 30.75 5.55
CA GLU A 37 12.97 30.04 6.83
C GLU A 37 13.52 28.65 6.56
N ALA A 38 14.41 28.22 7.42
CA ALA A 38 15.14 26.97 7.27
C ALA A 38 14.19 25.80 7.52
N GLN A 39 13.45 25.38 6.51
CA GLN A 39 12.47 24.28 6.64
C GLN A 39 13.19 22.98 6.99
N ILE A 40 12.97 22.48 8.22
CA ILE A 40 13.47 21.17 8.65
C ILE A 40 12.52 20.09 8.12
N THR A 41 13.04 19.18 7.28
CA THR A 41 12.25 18.05 6.77
C THR A 41 12.92 16.70 7.04
N PHE A 42 12.10 15.68 7.19
CA PHE A 42 12.52 14.30 7.39
C PHE A 42 12.14 13.45 6.17
N ASP A 43 12.89 12.36 5.92
CA ASP A 43 12.66 11.42 4.81
C ASP A 43 11.54 10.39 5.11
N ARG A 44 10.85 10.54 6.26
CA ARG A 44 9.82 9.62 6.77
C ARG A 44 8.89 10.30 7.76
N ALA A 45 7.75 9.65 8.08
CA ALA A 45 6.78 10.15 9.05
C ALA A 45 7.23 9.88 10.50
N GLU A 46 7.86 8.72 10.74
CA GLU A 46 8.37 8.27 12.03
C GLU A 46 9.58 7.36 11.85
N VAL A 47 10.23 6.94 12.94
CA VAL A 47 11.33 5.99 12.94
C VAL A 47 10.96 4.77 13.75
N ASN A 48 10.73 3.65 13.09
CA ASN A 48 10.51 2.35 13.72
C ASN A 48 11.83 1.58 13.78
N VAL A 49 12.29 1.23 14.98
CA VAL A 49 13.56 0.53 15.20
C VAL A 49 13.39 -0.61 16.19
N LEU A 50 13.99 -1.77 15.89
CA LEU A 50 14.01 -2.86 16.86
C LEU A 50 15.05 -2.59 17.93
N ARG A 51 14.74 -3.05 19.17
CA ARG A 51 15.67 -2.94 20.30
C ARG A 51 17.02 -3.55 19.94
N GLY A 52 18.09 -2.83 20.20
CA GLY A 52 19.47 -3.22 19.89
C GLY A 52 19.90 -2.95 18.45
N GLN A 53 18.97 -2.51 17.58
CA GLN A 53 19.28 -2.20 16.18
C GLN A 53 19.41 -0.70 15.94
N THR A 54 19.94 -0.35 14.77
CA THR A 54 20.11 1.03 14.33
C THR A 54 19.34 1.33 13.06
N ARG A 55 18.90 2.61 12.93
CA ARG A 55 18.26 3.15 11.73
C ARG A 55 18.85 4.52 11.39
N LYS A 56 19.05 4.78 10.09
CA LYS A 56 19.50 6.09 9.60
C LYS A 56 18.28 6.98 9.38
N LEU A 57 18.20 8.09 10.08
CA LEU A 57 17.28 9.19 9.83
C LEU A 57 17.99 10.22 8.94
N LYS A 58 17.37 10.60 7.81
CA LYS A 58 17.85 11.69 6.98
C LYS A 58 17.12 12.97 7.35
N VAL A 59 17.87 13.96 7.75
CA VAL A 59 17.39 15.31 8.05
C VAL A 59 17.84 16.22 6.92
N ARG A 60 16.96 17.05 6.40
CA ARG A 60 17.28 18.14 5.48
C ARG A 60 17.02 19.45 6.19
N CYS A 61 17.99 20.33 6.12
CA CYS A 61 17.96 21.68 6.67
C CYS A 61 18.92 22.55 5.87
N SER A 62 18.67 23.86 5.79
CA SER A 62 19.46 24.83 5.03
C SER A 62 20.82 25.14 5.66
N SER A 63 21.06 24.78 6.93
CA SER A 63 22.30 25.06 7.66
C SER A 63 22.70 23.89 8.58
N LYS A 64 23.81 24.05 9.31
CA LYS A 64 24.19 23.08 10.36
C LYS A 64 23.09 22.98 11.41
N TYR A 65 22.76 21.76 11.84
CA TYR A 65 21.70 21.50 12.82
C TYR A 65 22.26 20.78 14.06
N LYS A 66 21.57 20.97 15.19
CA LYS A 66 21.71 20.14 16.38
C LYS A 66 20.67 19.08 16.41
N ILE A 67 21.01 17.86 16.88
CA ILE A 67 20.08 16.71 16.95
C ILE A 67 20.24 16.04 18.31
N ARG A 68 19.11 15.73 18.96
CA ARG A 68 19.11 15.05 20.26
C ARG A 68 17.86 14.17 20.42
N SER A 69 17.95 13.19 21.32
CA SER A 69 16.79 12.42 21.78
C SER A 69 16.12 13.14 22.95
N SER A 70 14.79 13.05 23.04
CA SER A 70 14.02 13.47 24.19
C SER A 70 14.18 12.50 25.37
N ASP A 71 14.45 11.22 25.08
CA ASP A 71 14.74 10.19 26.08
C ASP A 71 15.80 9.20 25.58
N LYS A 72 17.01 9.34 26.10
CA LYS A 72 18.15 8.49 25.74
C LYS A 72 18.06 7.07 26.28
N SER A 73 17.18 6.80 27.24
CA SER A 73 16.94 5.45 27.75
C SER A 73 16.12 4.62 26.75
N ILE A 74 15.24 5.27 25.95
CA ILE A 74 14.43 4.65 24.93
C ILE A 74 15.21 4.58 23.61
N ALA A 75 15.74 5.71 23.11
CA ALA A 75 16.56 5.74 21.91
C ALA A 75 17.68 6.77 22.00
N LYS A 76 18.85 6.45 21.45
CA LYS A 76 19.97 7.36 21.25
C LYS A 76 20.03 7.80 19.80
N VAL A 77 20.59 9.00 19.56
CA VAL A 77 20.85 9.47 18.19
C VAL A 77 22.25 10.09 18.13
N THR A 78 22.99 9.79 17.07
CA THR A 78 24.27 10.43 16.77
C THR A 78 24.05 11.72 15.97
N HIS A 79 25.04 12.60 15.91
CA HIS A 79 25.02 13.80 15.06
C HIS A 79 24.80 13.46 13.57
N ALA A 80 25.28 12.29 13.12
CA ALA A 80 25.06 11.78 11.77
C ALA A 80 23.63 11.26 11.53
N GLY A 81 22.71 11.31 12.51
CA GLY A 81 21.33 10.83 12.40
C GLY A 81 21.19 9.30 12.51
N ILE A 82 22.16 8.60 13.12
CA ILE A 82 21.99 7.15 13.43
C ILE A 82 21.19 7.05 14.72
N VAL A 83 19.97 6.52 14.63
CA VAL A 83 19.07 6.25 15.75
C VAL A 83 19.29 4.81 16.22
N THR A 84 19.55 4.59 17.51
CA THR A 84 19.73 3.28 18.14
C THR A 84 18.61 3.04 19.13
N GLY A 85 17.85 1.93 18.96
CA GLY A 85 16.81 1.51 19.90
C GLY A 85 17.42 0.87 21.16
N MET A 86 17.16 1.44 22.34
CA MET A 86 17.71 0.98 23.61
C MET A 86 16.72 0.16 24.44
N LYS A 87 15.51 0.67 24.63
CA LYS A 87 14.42 0.06 25.41
C LYS A 87 13.11 0.24 24.68
N ASN A 88 12.22 -0.75 24.76
CA ASN A 88 10.87 -0.63 24.17
C ASN A 88 10.15 0.60 24.72
N GLY A 89 9.54 1.36 23.82
CA GLY A 89 8.85 2.60 24.15
C GLY A 89 8.90 3.60 23.00
N THR A 90 8.38 4.78 23.25
CA THR A 90 8.31 5.88 22.28
C THR A 90 9.03 7.11 22.85
N CYS A 91 9.84 7.76 22.01
CA CYS A 91 10.44 9.05 22.31
C CYS A 91 10.46 9.92 21.05
N ARG A 92 11.04 11.12 21.11
CA ARG A 92 11.19 12.01 19.95
C ARG A 92 12.67 12.30 19.70
N ILE A 93 13.05 12.32 18.44
CA ILE A 93 14.30 12.94 18.01
C ILE A 93 13.96 14.39 17.64
N ILE A 94 14.67 15.32 18.29
CA ILE A 94 14.47 16.76 18.16
C ILE A 94 15.65 17.31 17.38
N VAL A 95 15.35 18.09 16.34
CA VAL A 95 16.33 18.75 15.46
C VAL A 95 16.11 20.25 15.56
N THR A 96 17.19 21.00 15.81
CA THR A 96 17.21 22.47 15.83
C THR A 96 18.15 22.98 14.75
N CYS A 97 17.66 23.84 13.87
CA CYS A 97 18.36 24.40 12.73
C CYS A 97 18.12 25.91 12.68
N GLY A 98 19.13 26.70 13.03
CA GLY A 98 18.93 28.13 13.26
C GLY A 98 17.96 28.38 14.41
N SER A 99 16.89 29.14 14.14
CA SER A 99 15.80 29.41 15.08
C SER A 99 14.71 28.36 15.09
N GLU A 100 14.66 27.47 14.07
CA GLU A 100 13.62 26.46 13.93
C GLU A 100 13.90 25.18 14.70
N THR A 101 12.85 24.54 15.17
CA THR A 101 12.89 23.24 15.83
C THR A 101 11.78 22.34 15.28
N ALA A 102 12.15 21.15 14.84
CA ALA A 102 11.23 20.10 14.43
C ALA A 102 11.54 18.80 15.19
N SER A 103 10.58 17.90 15.23
CA SER A 103 10.79 16.61 15.88
C SER A 103 10.08 15.49 15.15
N ILE A 104 10.64 14.29 15.23
CA ILE A 104 10.08 13.07 14.66
C ILE A 104 9.95 12.01 15.76
N GLN A 105 8.86 11.25 15.71
CA GLN A 105 8.61 10.16 16.64
C GLN A 105 9.53 8.97 16.38
N VAL A 106 10.00 8.33 17.44
CA VAL A 106 10.78 7.07 17.39
C VAL A 106 10.06 6.03 18.23
N ASN A 107 9.74 4.90 17.58
CA ASN A 107 9.12 3.75 18.22
C ASN A 107 10.17 2.63 18.31
N VAL A 108 10.58 2.30 19.54
CA VAL A 108 11.48 1.16 19.80
C VAL A 108 10.63 -0.05 20.19
N MET A 109 10.78 -1.15 19.46
CA MET A 109 9.97 -2.34 19.65
C MET A 109 10.83 -3.62 19.69
N SER A 110 10.36 -4.65 20.38
CA SER A 110 11.02 -5.97 20.43
C SER A 110 10.69 -6.85 19.21
N SER A 111 9.56 -6.59 18.55
CA SER A 111 9.10 -7.29 17.34
C SER A 111 8.29 -6.34 16.47
N ILE A 112 8.21 -6.62 15.17
CA ILE A 112 7.45 -5.80 14.22
C ILE A 112 5.96 -5.91 14.54
N ARG A 113 5.34 -4.76 14.83
CA ARG A 113 3.89 -4.60 15.09
C ARG A 113 3.46 -3.23 14.53
N SER A 114 2.21 -3.13 14.10
CA SER A 114 1.53 -1.87 13.82
C SER A 114 0.05 -2.03 14.09
N SER A 115 -0.59 -1.03 14.64
CA SER A 115 -2.05 -0.92 14.76
C SER A 115 -2.66 -0.27 13.51
N GLU A 116 -1.86 0.48 12.74
CA GLU A 116 -2.31 1.27 11.60
C GLU A 116 -2.07 0.58 10.26
N THR A 117 -0.97 -0.19 10.15
CA THR A 117 -0.62 -0.90 8.93
C THR A 117 -1.22 -2.30 8.90
N LEU A 118 -1.95 -2.63 7.84
CA LEU A 118 -2.54 -3.95 7.64
C LEU A 118 -1.48 -4.93 7.13
N PHE A 119 -1.16 -5.96 7.91
CA PHE A 119 -0.31 -7.07 7.46
C PHE A 119 -1.15 -8.15 6.76
N ILE A 120 -0.73 -8.53 5.55
CA ILE A 120 -1.46 -9.43 4.65
C ILE A 120 -0.61 -10.64 4.34
N GLY A 121 -1.17 -11.85 4.47
CA GLY A 121 -0.52 -13.08 4.06
C GLY A 121 -0.56 -13.26 2.54
N HIS A 122 0.59 -13.15 1.84
CA HIS A 122 0.71 -13.36 0.40
C HIS A 122 0.50 -14.84 0.05
N ARG A 123 -0.58 -15.17 -0.65
CA ARG A 123 -1.09 -16.53 -0.90
C ARG A 123 -1.32 -17.36 0.37
N GLY A 124 -1.57 -16.67 1.50
CA GLY A 124 -1.65 -17.26 2.84
C GLY A 124 -0.28 -17.51 3.48
N TYR A 125 -0.10 -18.67 4.17
CA TYR A 125 1.13 -19.09 4.86
C TYR A 125 1.92 -20.12 4.05
N GLN A 126 2.46 -19.73 2.92
CA GLN A 126 3.11 -20.62 1.96
C GLN A 126 4.40 -21.30 2.45
N ASP A 127 5.08 -20.81 3.48
CA ASP A 127 6.25 -21.49 4.06
C ASP A 127 5.86 -22.79 4.82
N ARG A 128 4.60 -22.94 5.24
CA ARG A 128 4.12 -24.08 6.02
C ARG A 128 2.97 -24.86 5.42
N TYR A 129 2.27 -24.23 4.49
CA TYR A 129 1.08 -24.81 3.85
C TYR A 129 1.15 -24.61 2.33
N PRO A 130 0.47 -25.45 1.53
CA PRO A 130 0.34 -25.19 0.11
C PRO A 130 -0.26 -23.80 -0.15
N GLU A 131 0.43 -22.99 -0.96
CA GLU A 131 -0.02 -21.63 -1.29
C GLU A 131 -1.40 -21.63 -1.92
N ASN A 132 -2.14 -20.51 -1.78
CA ASN A 132 -3.48 -20.34 -2.38
C ASN A 132 -4.49 -21.42 -1.94
N THR A 133 -4.42 -21.88 -0.71
CA THR A 133 -5.37 -22.88 -0.14
C THR A 133 -5.98 -22.39 1.17
N ILE A 134 -7.12 -22.98 1.55
CA ILE A 134 -7.79 -22.62 2.82
C ILE A 134 -6.92 -22.93 4.03
N SER A 135 -6.11 -23.99 3.99
CA SER A 135 -5.16 -24.28 5.06
C SER A 135 -4.07 -23.21 5.18
N SER A 136 -3.58 -22.70 4.05
CA SER A 136 -2.62 -21.60 4.00
C SER A 136 -3.22 -20.29 4.55
N PHE A 137 -4.46 -19.98 4.18
CA PHE A 137 -5.17 -18.80 4.67
C PHE A 137 -5.35 -18.85 6.18
N ARG A 138 -5.82 -19.98 6.71
CA ARG A 138 -5.93 -20.23 8.15
C ARG A 138 -4.60 -20.07 8.87
N GLY A 139 -3.53 -20.60 8.27
CA GLY A 139 -2.16 -20.44 8.78
C GLY A 139 -1.76 -18.98 8.91
N ALA A 140 -1.96 -18.15 7.88
CA ALA A 140 -1.64 -16.72 7.91
C ALA A 140 -2.42 -15.98 9.01
N LEU A 141 -3.72 -16.22 9.14
CA LEU A 141 -4.56 -15.60 10.16
C LEU A 141 -4.13 -15.99 11.58
N ASN A 142 -3.76 -17.24 11.81
CA ASN A 142 -3.25 -17.72 13.10
C ASN A 142 -1.93 -17.05 13.50
N TYR A 143 -1.13 -16.60 12.53
CA TYR A 143 0.08 -15.81 12.77
C TYR A 143 -0.16 -14.31 12.92
N GLY A 144 -1.43 -13.86 12.84
CA GLY A 144 -1.80 -12.48 13.10
C GLY A 144 -1.98 -11.61 11.83
N ALA A 145 -2.04 -12.21 10.64
CA ALA A 145 -2.42 -11.45 9.45
C ALA A 145 -3.85 -10.88 9.58
N GLY A 146 -4.02 -9.63 9.18
CA GLY A 146 -5.33 -8.96 9.15
C GLY A 146 -6.13 -9.30 7.89
N GLY A 147 -5.46 -9.87 6.88
CA GLY A 147 -6.05 -10.30 5.61
C GLY A 147 -5.18 -11.31 4.87
N VAL A 148 -5.70 -11.81 3.78
CA VAL A 148 -5.01 -12.76 2.90
C VAL A 148 -5.13 -12.28 1.46
N GLU A 149 -4.04 -12.39 0.73
CA GLU A 149 -4.01 -12.24 -0.70
C GLU A 149 -4.02 -13.60 -1.37
N PHE A 150 -4.75 -13.71 -2.47
CA PHE A 150 -4.81 -14.91 -3.29
C PHE A 150 -5.03 -14.58 -4.77
N ASP A 151 -4.51 -15.46 -5.64
CA ASP A 151 -4.56 -15.33 -7.08
C ASP A 151 -5.80 -16.00 -7.65
N LEU A 152 -6.55 -15.33 -8.53
CA LEU A 152 -7.80 -15.79 -9.10
C LEU A 152 -7.69 -15.98 -10.61
N TRP A 153 -8.09 -17.17 -11.09
CA TRP A 153 -8.21 -17.54 -12.50
C TRP A 153 -9.67 -17.78 -12.89
N ARG A 154 -10.00 -17.38 -14.12
CA ARG A 154 -11.19 -17.85 -14.82
C ARG A 154 -10.81 -19.05 -15.66
N THR A 155 -11.58 -20.14 -15.55
CA THR A 155 -11.37 -21.36 -16.33
C THR A 155 -12.17 -21.35 -17.62
N GLU A 156 -11.91 -22.30 -18.53
CA GLU A 156 -12.67 -22.50 -19.77
C GLU A 156 -14.15 -22.82 -19.50
N SER A 157 -14.44 -23.47 -18.38
CA SER A 157 -15.82 -23.76 -17.92
C SER A 157 -16.48 -22.59 -17.16
N ASN A 158 -15.88 -21.39 -17.17
CA ASN A 158 -16.31 -20.22 -16.41
C ASN A 158 -16.27 -20.37 -14.89
N ASP A 159 -15.56 -21.35 -14.36
CA ASP A 159 -15.33 -21.42 -12.92
C ASP A 159 -14.26 -20.40 -12.49
N LEU A 160 -14.38 -19.88 -11.27
CA LEU A 160 -13.39 -18.97 -10.65
C LEU A 160 -12.60 -19.76 -9.60
N LEU A 161 -11.34 -20.09 -9.93
CA LEU A 161 -10.46 -20.93 -9.12
C LEU A 161 -9.26 -20.17 -8.57
N VAL A 162 -8.86 -20.51 -7.35
CA VAL A 162 -7.75 -19.86 -6.63
C VAL A 162 -6.46 -20.66 -6.88
N PHE A 163 -5.56 -20.09 -7.69
CA PHE A 163 -4.28 -20.70 -8.04
C PHE A 163 -3.31 -19.65 -8.58
N HIS A 164 -1.98 -19.85 -8.45
CA HIS A 164 -1.03 -18.84 -8.92
C HIS A 164 -0.61 -19.02 -10.37
N ASP A 165 -0.08 -20.20 -10.71
CA ASP A 165 0.53 -20.48 -12.01
C ASP A 165 -0.55 -20.84 -13.05
N GLN A 166 -0.27 -20.60 -14.32
CA GLN A 166 -1.09 -21.17 -15.37
C GLN A 166 -0.95 -22.70 -15.39
N SER A 167 0.28 -23.23 -15.24
CA SER A 167 0.53 -24.66 -15.21
C SER A 167 0.35 -25.27 -13.81
N LEU A 168 -0.29 -26.42 -13.73
CA LEU A 168 -0.40 -27.20 -12.50
C LEU A 168 0.87 -27.94 -12.09
N ALA A 169 1.91 -27.96 -12.95
CA ALA A 169 3.10 -28.79 -12.76
C ALA A 169 3.86 -28.52 -11.46
N ARG A 170 4.08 -27.27 -11.11
CA ARG A 170 4.86 -26.90 -9.91
C ARG A 170 4.19 -27.38 -8.62
N MET A 171 2.90 -27.10 -8.45
CA MET A 171 2.20 -27.31 -7.18
C MET A 171 1.40 -28.61 -7.13
N CYS A 172 0.88 -29.08 -8.27
CA CYS A 172 0.01 -30.26 -8.31
C CYS A 172 0.67 -31.50 -8.94
N LYS A 173 1.78 -31.32 -9.69
CA LYS A 173 2.47 -32.42 -10.42
C LYS A 173 1.64 -32.98 -11.57
N TYR A 174 0.87 -32.15 -12.26
CA TYR A 174 0.09 -32.51 -13.45
C TYR A 174 0.50 -31.65 -14.64
N SER A 175 0.49 -32.25 -15.82
CA SER A 175 0.81 -31.59 -17.10
C SER A 175 -0.47 -30.96 -17.70
N LYS A 176 -1.14 -30.09 -16.93
CA LYS A 176 -2.35 -29.34 -17.30
C LYS A 176 -2.24 -27.88 -16.91
N THR A 177 -3.11 -27.06 -17.49
CA THR A 177 -3.30 -25.67 -17.06
C THR A 177 -4.47 -25.56 -16.08
N ILE A 178 -4.48 -24.49 -15.29
CA ILE A 178 -5.59 -24.20 -14.37
C ILE A 178 -6.89 -23.90 -15.14
N GLU A 179 -6.79 -23.41 -16.38
CA GLU A 179 -7.91 -23.07 -17.23
C GLU A 179 -8.70 -24.32 -17.65
N GLU A 180 -8.04 -25.48 -17.77
CA GLU A 180 -8.67 -26.79 -18.06
C GLU A 180 -9.32 -27.45 -16.84
N VAL A 181 -9.19 -26.86 -15.64
CA VAL A 181 -9.75 -27.41 -14.39
C VAL A 181 -11.14 -26.87 -14.17
N THR A 182 -12.10 -27.72 -13.83
CA THR A 182 -13.45 -27.30 -13.44
C THR A 182 -13.61 -27.33 -11.92
N ALA A 183 -14.61 -26.63 -11.40
CA ALA A 183 -14.96 -26.67 -9.98
C ALA A 183 -15.27 -28.11 -9.51
N LYS A 184 -15.82 -28.96 -10.39
CA LYS A 184 -16.10 -30.38 -10.10
C LYS A 184 -14.83 -31.24 -10.09
N SER A 185 -13.88 -31.00 -11.02
CA SER A 185 -12.67 -31.83 -11.17
C SER A 185 -11.50 -31.40 -10.27
N ARG A 186 -11.52 -30.18 -9.68
CA ARG A 186 -10.39 -29.59 -8.93
C ARG A 186 -9.90 -30.45 -7.76
N SER A 187 -10.75 -31.27 -7.17
CA SER A 187 -10.38 -32.15 -6.06
C SER A 187 -9.38 -33.23 -6.43
N LYS A 188 -9.24 -33.55 -7.74
CA LYS A 188 -8.22 -34.47 -8.29
C LYS A 188 -6.82 -33.87 -8.23
N TYR A 189 -6.69 -32.53 -8.34
CA TYR A 189 -5.43 -31.81 -8.45
C TYR A 189 -5.03 -31.23 -7.09
N LYS A 190 -4.36 -32.03 -6.27
CA LYS A 190 -3.94 -31.58 -4.93
C LYS A 190 -2.75 -30.63 -5.01
N VAL A 191 -2.91 -29.43 -4.46
CA VAL A 191 -1.81 -28.48 -4.23
C VAL A 191 -0.91 -29.03 -3.13
N ARG A 192 0.40 -29.11 -3.38
CA ARG A 192 1.37 -29.77 -2.50
C ARG A 192 2.51 -28.84 -2.11
N ALA A 193 2.80 -28.74 -0.84
CA ALA A 193 3.99 -28.10 -0.31
C ALA A 193 4.28 -28.56 1.11
N ASN A 194 5.56 -28.63 1.49
CA ASN A 194 6.01 -28.88 2.86
C ASN A 194 5.38 -30.16 3.49
N GLY A 195 5.30 -31.24 2.72
CA GLY A 195 4.70 -32.51 3.14
C GLY A 195 3.16 -32.51 3.27
N LYS A 196 2.52 -31.38 2.97
CA LYS A 196 1.06 -31.22 3.06
C LYS A 196 0.40 -31.20 1.68
N LYS A 197 -0.89 -31.52 1.66
CA LYS A 197 -1.75 -31.49 0.47
C LYS A 197 -3.05 -30.78 0.79
N ASP A 198 -3.59 -30.01 -0.14
CA ASP A 198 -4.89 -29.37 -0.02
C ASP A 198 -5.57 -29.28 -1.40
N VAL A 199 -6.82 -28.88 -1.43
CA VAL A 199 -7.62 -28.72 -2.66
C VAL A 199 -7.45 -27.32 -3.20
N ILE A 200 -7.50 -27.15 -4.53
CA ILE A 200 -7.62 -25.84 -5.18
C ILE A 200 -8.97 -25.23 -4.75
N PRO A 201 -9.00 -24.06 -4.05
CA PRO A 201 -10.26 -23.45 -3.65
C PRO A 201 -10.97 -22.78 -4.84
N THR A 202 -12.30 -22.69 -4.75
CA THR A 202 -13.07 -21.75 -5.55
C THR A 202 -13.02 -20.35 -4.93
N LEU A 203 -13.39 -19.31 -5.70
CA LEU A 203 -13.59 -17.96 -5.17
C LEU A 203 -14.60 -17.96 -4.01
N ASP A 204 -15.72 -18.67 -4.17
CA ASP A 204 -16.79 -18.78 -3.17
C ASP A 204 -16.27 -19.32 -1.83
N GLU A 205 -15.47 -20.39 -1.85
CA GLU A 205 -14.85 -20.96 -0.65
C GLU A 205 -13.85 -20.01 0.02
N ALA A 206 -13.03 -19.32 -0.79
CA ALA A 206 -12.02 -18.37 -0.27
C ALA A 206 -12.68 -17.17 0.40
N VAL A 207 -13.65 -16.52 -0.27
CA VAL A 207 -14.35 -15.34 0.25
C VAL A 207 -15.21 -15.71 1.45
N SER A 208 -15.95 -16.84 1.41
CA SER A 208 -16.73 -17.37 2.54
C SER A 208 -15.86 -17.63 3.77
N PHE A 209 -14.68 -18.24 3.58
CA PHE A 209 -13.76 -18.50 4.66
C PHE A 209 -13.27 -17.19 5.34
N LEU A 210 -12.89 -16.20 4.55
CA LEU A 210 -12.38 -14.91 5.06
C LEU A 210 -13.50 -14.08 5.70
N SER A 211 -14.71 -14.09 5.14
CA SER A 211 -15.90 -13.46 5.72
C SER A 211 -16.20 -14.00 7.12
N LYS A 212 -16.28 -15.34 7.28
CA LYS A 212 -16.48 -15.99 8.59
C LYS A 212 -15.40 -15.67 9.62
N LYS A 213 -14.22 -15.26 9.18
CA LYS A 213 -13.12 -14.82 10.05
C LYS A 213 -13.08 -13.31 10.26
N GLY A 214 -13.95 -12.54 9.61
CA GLY A 214 -13.99 -11.09 9.67
C GLY A 214 -12.73 -10.42 9.08
N LYS A 215 -12.03 -11.08 8.14
CA LYS A 215 -10.73 -10.69 7.60
C LYS A 215 -10.82 -10.17 6.17
N VAL A 216 -9.80 -9.40 5.76
CA VAL A 216 -9.75 -8.76 4.44
C VAL A 216 -9.31 -9.77 3.37
N ALA A 217 -9.98 -9.75 2.21
CA ALA A 217 -9.64 -10.53 1.02
C ALA A 217 -8.98 -9.62 -0.02
N PHE A 218 -7.76 -9.95 -0.45
CA PHE A 218 -7.09 -9.30 -1.58
C PHE A 218 -7.09 -10.27 -2.75
N ILE A 219 -7.88 -9.97 -3.79
CA ILE A 219 -8.17 -10.85 -4.93
C ILE A 219 -7.35 -10.38 -6.12
N HIS A 220 -6.22 -11.06 -6.38
CA HIS A 220 -5.34 -10.76 -7.50
C HIS A 220 -5.85 -11.42 -8.78
N LEU A 221 -6.31 -10.65 -9.73
CA LEU A 221 -6.80 -11.16 -11.00
C LEU A 221 -5.67 -11.59 -11.92
N LYS A 222 -5.63 -12.86 -12.27
CA LYS A 222 -4.74 -13.41 -13.30
C LYS A 222 -5.40 -13.23 -14.67
N ARG A 223 -4.60 -12.87 -15.70
CA ARG A 223 -5.13 -12.50 -17.04
C ARG A 223 -6.31 -11.51 -16.95
N PRO A 224 -6.07 -10.29 -16.41
CA PRO A 224 -7.14 -9.37 -16.00
C PRO A 224 -8.11 -9.00 -17.14
N HIS A 225 -7.66 -9.01 -18.41
CA HIS A 225 -8.50 -8.71 -19.58
C HIS A 225 -9.66 -9.71 -19.79
N VAL A 226 -9.59 -10.95 -19.25
CA VAL A 226 -10.69 -11.92 -19.31
C VAL A 226 -11.54 -11.93 -18.04
N MET A 227 -11.23 -11.09 -17.06
CA MET A 227 -11.92 -10.98 -15.77
C MET A 227 -12.97 -9.86 -15.73
N ILE A 228 -13.39 -9.39 -16.90
CA ILE A 228 -14.48 -8.40 -17.09
C ILE A 228 -15.74 -9.11 -17.60
N GLY A 229 -16.83 -8.36 -17.76
CA GLY A 229 -18.13 -8.91 -18.17
C GLY A 229 -18.63 -9.93 -17.15
N SER A 230 -19.11 -11.07 -17.61
CA SER A 230 -19.70 -12.12 -16.75
C SER A 230 -18.77 -12.57 -15.61
N ALA A 231 -17.45 -12.59 -15.82
CA ALA A 231 -16.52 -12.94 -14.75
C ALA A 231 -16.44 -11.82 -13.69
N GLY A 232 -16.46 -10.56 -14.11
CA GLY A 232 -16.53 -9.41 -13.21
C GLY A 232 -17.79 -9.43 -12.37
N ASP A 233 -18.95 -9.72 -12.99
CA ASP A 233 -20.24 -9.89 -12.31
C ASP A 233 -20.18 -11.01 -11.27
N MET A 234 -19.62 -12.16 -11.63
CA MET A 234 -19.47 -13.29 -10.70
C MET A 234 -18.59 -12.94 -9.50
N ILE A 235 -17.50 -12.21 -9.71
CA ILE A 235 -16.59 -11.76 -8.63
C ILE A 235 -17.34 -10.80 -7.72
N ALA A 236 -17.97 -9.75 -8.26
CA ALA A 236 -18.70 -8.74 -7.51
C ALA A 236 -19.86 -9.36 -6.72
N ASN A 237 -20.64 -10.25 -7.35
CA ASN A 237 -21.75 -10.93 -6.70
C ASN A 237 -21.29 -11.88 -5.59
N CYS A 238 -20.15 -12.56 -5.74
CA CYS A 238 -19.56 -13.37 -4.67
C CYS A 238 -19.16 -12.50 -3.47
N ILE A 239 -18.54 -11.35 -3.70
CA ILE A 239 -18.16 -10.39 -2.63
C ILE A 239 -19.40 -9.88 -1.89
N ARG A 240 -20.48 -9.51 -2.61
CA ARG A 240 -21.76 -9.07 -2.03
C ARG A 240 -22.45 -10.17 -1.24
N LYS A 241 -22.53 -11.38 -1.80
CA LYS A 241 -23.12 -12.59 -1.17
C LYS A 241 -22.59 -12.82 0.25
N TYR A 242 -21.29 -12.56 0.47
CA TYR A 242 -20.65 -12.78 1.76
C TYR A 242 -20.47 -11.51 2.60
N ASN A 243 -21.13 -10.39 2.24
CA ASN A 243 -21.02 -9.08 2.92
C ASN A 243 -19.58 -8.58 3.03
N MET A 244 -18.77 -8.78 1.97
CA MET A 244 -17.35 -8.46 1.95
C MET A 244 -17.01 -7.16 1.22
N VAL A 245 -17.99 -6.36 0.78
CA VAL A 245 -17.78 -5.11 0.02
C VAL A 245 -16.75 -4.18 0.69
N SER A 246 -16.83 -3.99 2.00
CA SER A 246 -15.86 -3.16 2.74
C SER A 246 -14.54 -3.88 3.07
N LYS A 247 -14.45 -5.18 2.81
CA LYS A 247 -13.31 -6.04 3.19
C LYS A 247 -12.72 -6.85 2.04
N ALA A 248 -13.14 -6.61 0.80
CA ALA A 248 -12.54 -7.23 -0.38
C ALA A 248 -11.97 -6.16 -1.30
N VAL A 249 -10.80 -6.43 -1.84
CA VAL A 249 -10.11 -5.59 -2.81
C VAL A 249 -9.80 -6.44 -4.03
N VAL A 250 -10.34 -6.08 -5.18
CA VAL A 250 -10.04 -6.70 -6.47
C VAL A 250 -8.89 -5.92 -7.11
N PHE A 251 -7.78 -6.57 -7.44
CA PHE A 251 -6.64 -5.83 -7.96
C PHE A 251 -5.89 -6.57 -9.08
N CYS A 252 -5.26 -5.79 -9.96
CA CYS A 252 -4.42 -6.28 -11.06
C CYS A 252 -3.49 -5.18 -11.59
N SER A 253 -2.69 -5.51 -12.62
CA SER A 253 -1.78 -4.57 -13.28
C SER A 253 -2.34 -3.96 -14.58
N ASN A 254 -3.64 -4.08 -14.84
CA ASN A 254 -4.30 -3.56 -16.04
C ASN A 254 -5.29 -2.45 -15.66
N LEU A 255 -5.09 -1.24 -16.20
CA LEU A 255 -5.91 -0.07 -15.89
C LEU A 255 -7.33 -0.18 -16.44
N ASP A 256 -7.52 -0.80 -17.63
CA ASP A 256 -8.85 -0.95 -18.23
C ASP A 256 -9.74 -1.87 -17.39
N THR A 257 -9.14 -2.95 -16.83
CA THR A 257 -9.86 -3.83 -15.89
C THR A 257 -10.25 -3.09 -14.60
N ILE A 258 -9.37 -2.21 -14.07
CA ILE A 258 -9.70 -1.37 -12.92
C ILE A 258 -10.86 -0.42 -13.27
N ALA A 259 -10.78 0.26 -14.42
CA ALA A 259 -11.83 1.16 -14.90
C ALA A 259 -13.17 0.43 -15.12
N TYR A 260 -13.13 -0.81 -15.62
CA TYR A 260 -14.31 -1.65 -15.75
C TYR A 260 -14.99 -1.88 -14.39
N PHE A 261 -14.25 -2.36 -13.38
CA PHE A 261 -14.83 -2.58 -12.04
C PHE A 261 -15.33 -1.27 -11.43
N SER A 262 -14.60 -0.18 -11.57
CA SER A 262 -14.99 1.13 -11.04
C SER A 262 -16.30 1.64 -11.66
N SER A 263 -16.56 1.37 -12.93
CA SER A 263 -17.77 1.83 -13.64
C SER A 263 -18.96 0.89 -13.48
N HIS A 264 -18.75 -0.44 -13.50
CA HIS A 264 -19.83 -1.45 -13.47
C HIS A 264 -20.13 -1.96 -12.04
N HIS A 265 -19.16 -1.88 -11.14
CA HIS A 265 -19.28 -2.32 -9.75
C HIS A 265 -18.65 -1.29 -8.80
N PRO A 266 -19.19 -0.05 -8.73
CA PRO A 266 -18.58 1.08 -7.99
C PRO A 266 -18.51 0.87 -6.46
N ASP A 267 -19.25 -0.10 -5.93
CA ASP A 267 -19.20 -0.53 -4.55
C ASP A 267 -18.00 -1.45 -4.24
N ILE A 268 -17.36 -2.04 -5.27
CA ILE A 268 -16.23 -2.95 -5.09
C ILE A 268 -14.93 -2.16 -5.07
N GLN A 269 -14.15 -2.32 -4.01
CA GLN A 269 -12.82 -1.69 -3.91
C GLN A 269 -11.87 -2.28 -4.94
N THR A 270 -11.17 -1.41 -5.67
CA THR A 270 -10.21 -1.82 -6.69
C THR A 270 -8.79 -1.37 -6.36
N GLY A 271 -7.80 -2.07 -6.88
CA GLY A 271 -6.41 -1.75 -6.69
C GLY A 271 -5.53 -1.96 -7.91
N TYR A 272 -4.60 -1.04 -8.13
CA TYR A 272 -3.64 -1.15 -9.22
C TYR A 272 -2.30 -1.70 -8.74
N LEU A 273 -1.85 -2.80 -9.36
CA LEU A 273 -0.54 -3.40 -9.10
C LEU A 273 0.51 -2.84 -10.07
N TYR A 274 1.38 -1.98 -9.54
CA TYR A 274 2.47 -1.37 -10.28
C TYR A 274 3.67 -2.32 -10.38
N LEU A 275 3.92 -2.87 -11.57
CA LEU A 275 4.94 -3.91 -11.83
C LEU A 275 6.32 -3.35 -12.25
N LYS A 276 6.47 -2.05 -12.48
CA LYS A 276 7.71 -1.47 -12.99
C LYS A 276 8.69 -1.12 -11.86
N SER A 277 9.98 -1.13 -12.17
CA SER A 277 11.03 -0.70 -11.24
C SER A 277 11.09 0.83 -11.08
N SER A 278 11.90 1.34 -10.15
CA SER A 278 12.06 2.77 -9.83
C SER A 278 12.57 3.67 -10.96
N LYS A 279 13.01 3.11 -12.10
CA LYS A 279 13.44 3.89 -13.27
C LYS A 279 12.27 4.54 -14.05
N HIS A 280 11.03 4.20 -13.73
CA HIS A 280 9.83 4.74 -14.37
C HIS A 280 9.20 5.80 -13.47
N ASN A 281 8.44 6.72 -14.06
CA ASN A 281 7.76 7.77 -13.32
C ASN A 281 6.59 7.20 -12.49
N VAL A 282 6.88 6.73 -11.28
CA VAL A 282 5.89 6.16 -10.34
C VAL A 282 4.74 7.13 -10.06
N PRO A 283 4.97 8.45 -9.84
CA PRO A 283 3.88 9.42 -9.65
C PRO A 283 2.83 9.44 -10.75
N ASP A 284 3.22 9.28 -12.02
CA ASP A 284 2.26 9.25 -13.13
C ASP A 284 1.38 8.01 -13.09
N TYR A 285 1.95 6.84 -12.76
CA TYR A 285 1.15 5.62 -12.58
C TYR A 285 0.20 5.70 -11.38
N ILE A 286 0.58 6.38 -10.32
CA ILE A 286 -0.31 6.66 -9.18
C ILE A 286 -1.51 7.49 -9.64
N LYS A 287 -1.29 8.54 -10.43
CA LYS A 287 -2.35 9.39 -11.00
C LYS A 287 -3.24 8.61 -11.98
N GLN A 288 -2.65 7.83 -12.89
CA GLN A 288 -3.39 6.98 -13.83
C GLN A 288 -4.26 5.95 -13.10
N ALA A 289 -3.74 5.29 -12.06
CA ALA A 289 -4.50 4.36 -11.23
C ALA A 289 -5.70 5.05 -10.58
N LYS A 290 -5.49 6.25 -10.03
CA LYS A 290 -6.60 7.06 -9.47
C LYS A 290 -7.64 7.42 -10.51
N SER A 291 -7.22 7.85 -11.70
CA SER A 291 -8.14 8.19 -12.81
C SER A 291 -8.93 6.97 -13.30
N ALA A 292 -8.36 5.77 -13.24
CA ALA A 292 -9.05 4.52 -13.52
C ALA A 292 -10.01 4.07 -12.39
N GLY A 293 -10.06 4.82 -11.27
CA GLY A 293 -10.95 4.54 -10.13
C GLY A 293 -10.36 3.62 -9.07
N ALA A 294 -9.04 3.38 -9.08
CA ALA A 294 -8.40 2.59 -8.02
C ALA A 294 -8.51 3.30 -6.67
N SER A 295 -8.84 2.53 -5.63
CA SER A 295 -8.81 2.94 -4.22
C SER A 295 -7.58 2.40 -3.47
N TRP A 296 -6.79 1.52 -4.12
CA TRP A 296 -5.56 0.96 -3.57
C TRP A 296 -4.44 0.98 -4.60
N PHE A 297 -3.20 1.28 -4.17
CA PHE A 297 -2.00 1.27 -5.00
C PHE A 297 -0.96 0.31 -4.42
N PHE A 298 -0.60 -0.73 -5.19
CA PHE A 298 0.32 -1.77 -4.80
C PHE A 298 1.66 -1.60 -5.51
N HIS A 299 2.72 -1.34 -4.77
CA HIS A 299 4.07 -1.41 -5.30
C HIS A 299 4.54 -2.87 -5.36
N TYR A 300 4.94 -3.35 -6.52
CA TYR A 300 5.49 -4.72 -6.65
C TYR A 300 6.93 -4.80 -6.15
N TYR A 301 7.76 -3.81 -6.52
CA TYR A 301 9.15 -3.75 -6.13
C TYR A 301 9.37 -2.76 -4.99
N SER A 302 10.22 -3.15 -4.00
CA SER A 302 10.62 -2.24 -2.92
C SER A 302 11.37 -0.99 -3.43
N THR A 303 12.00 -1.08 -4.60
CA THR A 303 12.70 0.05 -5.27
C THR A 303 11.76 1.13 -5.80
N SER A 304 10.49 0.81 -6.06
CA SER A 304 9.47 1.79 -6.46
C SER A 304 8.80 2.46 -5.26
N VAL A 305 9.03 1.97 -4.03
CA VAL A 305 8.45 2.53 -2.81
C VAL A 305 9.34 3.63 -2.26
N SER A 306 8.73 4.77 -1.98
CA SER A 306 9.35 5.88 -1.26
C SER A 306 8.30 6.55 -0.37
N TYR A 307 8.77 7.32 0.60
CA TYR A 307 7.87 8.13 1.43
C TYR A 307 6.98 9.04 0.58
N SER A 308 7.57 9.71 -0.42
CA SER A 308 6.82 10.61 -1.33
C SER A 308 5.76 9.88 -2.15
N ASN A 309 6.03 8.66 -2.65
CA ASN A 309 5.07 7.89 -3.43
C ASN A 309 3.90 7.37 -2.57
N ILE A 310 4.19 6.91 -1.35
CA ILE A 310 3.14 6.53 -0.38
C ILE A 310 2.25 7.75 -0.08
N LYS A 311 2.85 8.89 0.23
CA LYS A 311 2.10 10.12 0.54
C LYS A 311 1.30 10.63 -0.65
N LEU A 312 1.84 10.59 -1.87
CA LEU A 312 1.10 11.00 -3.07
C LEU A 312 -0.16 10.14 -3.28
N ALA A 313 -0.05 8.81 -3.16
CA ALA A 313 -1.20 7.94 -3.28
C ALA A 313 -2.26 8.24 -2.20
N GLN A 314 -1.83 8.44 -0.95
CA GLN A 314 -2.70 8.79 0.17
C GLN A 314 -3.38 10.15 -0.02
N GLN A 315 -2.67 11.17 -0.50
CA GLN A 315 -3.21 12.50 -0.82
C GLN A 315 -4.28 12.44 -1.92
N LEU A 316 -4.16 11.49 -2.85
CA LEU A 316 -5.17 11.23 -3.87
C LEU A 316 -6.32 10.32 -3.35
N GLY A 317 -6.36 10.01 -2.05
CA GLY A 317 -7.41 9.18 -1.43
C GLY A 317 -7.28 7.68 -1.71
N MET A 318 -6.08 7.20 -2.05
CA MET A 318 -5.80 5.76 -2.19
C MET A 318 -5.02 5.23 -0.99
N LYS A 319 -5.26 3.98 -0.62
CA LYS A 319 -4.38 3.24 0.28
C LYS A 319 -3.17 2.73 -0.49
N ALA A 320 -1.97 2.83 0.09
CA ALA A 320 -0.73 2.47 -0.58
C ALA A 320 0.17 1.58 0.27
N GLY A 321 0.80 0.60 -0.39
CA GLY A 321 1.70 -0.32 0.28
C GLY A 321 2.49 -1.20 -0.69
N LEU A 322 3.19 -2.20 -0.15
CA LEU A 322 4.03 -3.10 -0.92
C LEU A 322 3.35 -4.46 -1.10
N TYR A 323 3.34 -4.95 -2.35
CA TYR A 323 2.72 -6.21 -2.73
C TYR A 323 3.35 -7.43 -2.03
N ARG A 324 4.71 -7.47 -1.88
CA ARG A 324 5.35 -8.56 -1.14
C ARG A 324 6.75 -8.21 -0.66
N THR A 325 7.12 -8.67 0.53
CA THR A 325 8.50 -8.60 1.02
C THR A 325 8.79 -9.71 2.03
N ILE A 326 10.06 -10.11 2.11
CA ILE A 326 10.62 -10.97 3.15
C ILE A 326 11.68 -10.25 3.98
N LYS A 327 11.97 -8.99 3.65
CA LYS A 327 13.07 -8.22 4.25
C LYS A 327 12.55 -7.38 5.40
N GLN A 328 13.01 -7.67 6.62
CA GLN A 328 12.68 -6.91 7.83
C GLN A 328 12.95 -5.41 7.67
N LYS A 329 14.09 -5.04 7.07
CA LYS A 329 14.42 -3.63 6.81
C LYS A 329 13.34 -2.96 5.96
N THR A 330 12.88 -3.60 4.90
CA THR A 330 11.82 -3.07 4.03
C THR A 330 10.51 -2.88 4.79
N VAL A 331 10.15 -3.81 5.68
CA VAL A 331 8.95 -3.67 6.50
C VAL A 331 9.06 -2.44 7.42
N LEU A 332 10.21 -2.26 8.09
CA LEU A 332 10.45 -1.09 8.93
C LEU A 332 10.43 0.22 8.13
N ASP A 333 11.01 0.24 6.91
CA ASP A 333 10.97 1.41 6.04
C ASP A 333 9.51 1.75 5.65
N LEU A 334 8.68 0.75 5.36
CA LEU A 334 7.26 0.93 5.03
C LEU A 334 6.44 1.45 6.21
N LEU A 335 6.69 0.96 7.42
CA LEU A 335 6.09 1.51 8.63
C LEU A 335 6.50 2.98 8.81
N ASP A 336 7.80 3.29 8.64
CA ASP A 336 8.31 4.66 8.72
C ASP A 336 7.67 5.60 7.67
N TYR A 337 7.24 5.06 6.53
CA TYR A 337 6.55 5.82 5.47
C TYR A 337 5.04 5.96 5.72
N GLY A 338 4.51 5.27 6.73
CA GLY A 338 3.08 5.23 7.01
C GLY A 338 2.29 4.48 5.93
N ALA A 339 2.83 3.34 5.46
CA ALA A 339 2.14 2.50 4.48
C ALA A 339 0.87 1.89 5.09
N ASP A 340 -0.23 1.90 4.35
CA ASP A 340 -1.52 1.38 4.81
C ASP A 340 -1.54 -0.15 4.93
N PHE A 341 -0.73 -0.82 4.10
CA PHE A 341 -0.63 -2.28 4.12
C PHE A 341 0.76 -2.78 3.69
N ILE A 342 1.08 -3.99 4.11
CA ILE A 342 2.29 -4.72 3.71
C ILE A 342 1.94 -6.19 3.51
N MET A 343 2.16 -6.72 2.30
CA MET A 343 2.03 -8.15 2.04
C MET A 343 3.32 -8.87 2.39
N LEU A 344 3.21 -9.90 3.21
CA LEU A 344 4.35 -10.60 3.79
C LEU A 344 4.34 -12.09 3.44
N TYR A 345 5.53 -12.61 3.26
CA TYR A 345 5.82 -13.99 3.60
C TYR A 345 6.01 -14.01 5.13
N HIS A 346 5.09 -14.53 5.86
CA HIS A 346 4.81 -14.34 7.29
C HIS A 346 5.93 -14.63 8.31
N LYS A 347 7.16 -15.00 7.93
CA LYS A 347 8.32 -15.09 8.84
C LYS A 347 8.61 -13.81 9.64
N LEU A 348 8.06 -12.67 9.23
CA LEU A 348 8.35 -11.35 9.81
C LEU A 348 7.34 -10.90 10.87
N ILE A 349 6.15 -11.50 10.92
CA ILE A 349 5.16 -11.22 11.96
C ILE A 349 5.38 -12.27 13.06
N LYS A 350 5.86 -11.84 14.22
CA LYS A 350 5.79 -12.63 15.45
C LYS A 350 4.61 -12.13 16.28
N LYS A 351 3.77 -13.08 16.72
CA LYS A 351 2.78 -12.81 17.78
C LYS A 351 3.46 -12.30 19.03
#